data_b7d695752d28d22913743b2c44842648
#
_entry.id   b7d695752d28d22913743b2c44842648
#
_cell.length_a   1.000
_cell.length_b   1.000
_cell.length_c   1.000
_cell.angle_alpha   90.00
_cell.angle_beta   90.00
_cell.angle_gamma   90.00
#
_symmetry.space_group_name_H-M   'P 1'
#
loop_
_entity.id
_entity.type
_entity.pdbx_description
1 polymer ?
#
loop_
_entity_poly.entity_id
_entity_poly.type
_entity_poly.pdbx_seq_one_letter_code
_entity_poly.pdbx_strand_id
1 'polypeptide(L)'
;ILAHAQNLVYTLLSLMPSTYQQENLEAMFGMFLEAQGYPLPQHSKSKSPSALSRFLNIYNWSTRGVIRTARNRIIKEILSERSLGRQPFLQVIIDLTTLEKCGKFKALESLISVYHGKRGLHLVVVYLVVGRWRIPWNFRVWRGKVATSPARLGLKMVKSLPKKLTKHFKEVMVLVDTGFGSIQFIHGVREKKYHIIAGIACTRKLVDGRSVAQLHEKGQQLYLQGLKFPVYISWYYFKRHDGKYEKRFVISTKALKPSTITGVG
;
A
#
# COMPACT_ATOMS: atom_id res chain seq x y z
N ILE A 1 19.53 -5.33 -16.60
CA ILE A 1 18.92 -4.48 -15.56
C ILE A 1 19.32 -3.03 -15.77
N LEU A 2 20.62 -2.69 -15.92
CA LEU A 2 21.09 -1.30 -16.09
C LEU A 2 20.45 -0.60 -17.30
N ALA A 3 20.47 -1.22 -18.47
CA ALA A 3 19.88 -0.67 -19.69
C ALA A 3 18.37 -0.40 -19.56
N HIS A 4 17.62 -1.27 -18.85
CA HIS A 4 16.19 -1.05 -18.58
C HIS A 4 15.95 0.12 -17.65
N ALA A 5 16.80 0.28 -16.60
CA ALA A 5 16.72 1.40 -15.68
C ALA A 5 17.06 2.72 -16.40
N GLN A 6 18.12 2.76 -17.19
CA GLN A 6 18.50 3.92 -18.00
C GLN A 6 17.37 4.33 -18.95
N ASN A 7 16.79 3.38 -19.70
CA ASN A 7 15.68 3.67 -20.61
C ASN A 7 14.47 4.25 -19.88
N LEU A 8 14.14 3.72 -18.67
CA LEU A 8 13.06 4.30 -17.85
C LEU A 8 13.39 5.74 -17.46
N VAL A 9 14.60 6.00 -16.96
CA VAL A 9 15.03 7.34 -16.58
C VAL A 9 14.93 8.29 -17.76
N TYR A 10 15.51 7.98 -18.93
CA TYR A 10 15.41 8.82 -20.12
C TYR A 10 13.96 9.07 -20.54
N THR A 11 13.10 8.03 -20.48
CA THR A 11 11.68 8.20 -20.79
C THR A 11 10.99 9.15 -19.81
N LEU A 12 11.35 9.14 -18.54
CA LEU A 12 10.78 10.06 -17.54
C LEU A 12 11.32 11.48 -17.71
N LEU A 13 12.62 11.64 -18.02
CA LEU A 13 13.23 12.93 -18.30
C LEU A 13 12.60 13.61 -19.51
N SER A 14 12.31 12.85 -20.59
CA SER A 14 11.68 13.37 -21.81
C SER A 14 10.26 13.94 -21.59
N LEU A 15 9.62 13.66 -20.45
CA LEU A 15 8.34 14.24 -20.09
C LEU A 15 8.47 15.66 -19.52
N MET A 16 9.68 16.12 -19.25
CA MET A 16 9.92 17.46 -18.70
C MET A 16 9.89 18.51 -19.79
N PRO A 17 9.25 19.67 -19.54
CA PRO A 17 9.07 20.73 -20.55
C PRO A 17 10.37 21.42 -20.99
N SER A 18 11.43 21.37 -20.17
CA SER A 18 12.70 22.06 -20.46
C SER A 18 13.90 21.28 -19.95
N THR A 19 15.07 21.55 -20.52
CA THR A 19 16.36 20.97 -20.09
C THR A 19 16.62 21.24 -18.60
N TYR A 20 16.32 22.44 -18.12
CA TYR A 20 16.45 22.77 -16.70
C TYR A 20 15.63 21.84 -15.80
N GLN A 21 14.39 21.52 -16.21
CA GLN A 21 13.54 20.60 -15.44
C GLN A 21 13.99 19.15 -15.56
N GLN A 22 14.53 18.74 -16.73
CA GLN A 22 15.17 17.42 -16.91
C GLN A 22 16.33 17.23 -15.94
N GLU A 23 17.26 18.20 -15.89
CA GLU A 23 18.40 18.17 -15.00
C GLU A 23 18.01 18.15 -13.51
N ASN A 24 16.96 18.87 -13.12
CA ASN A 24 16.46 18.81 -11.74
C ASN A 24 15.81 17.47 -11.41
N LEU A 25 15.05 16.86 -12.32
CA LEU A 25 14.49 15.54 -12.13
C LEU A 25 15.59 14.47 -12.05
N GLU A 26 16.61 14.57 -12.90
CA GLU A 26 17.79 13.69 -12.86
C GLU A 26 18.54 13.80 -11.53
N ALA A 27 18.77 15.02 -11.06
CA ALA A 27 19.38 15.26 -9.74
C ALA A 27 18.55 14.64 -8.59
N MET A 28 17.23 14.69 -8.69
CA MET A 28 16.35 14.00 -7.74
C MET A 28 16.51 12.49 -7.78
N PHE A 29 16.59 11.87 -8.96
CA PHE A 29 16.84 10.44 -9.07
C PHE A 29 18.20 10.05 -8.47
N GLY A 30 19.26 10.80 -8.78
CA GLY A 30 20.58 10.60 -8.17
C GLY A 30 20.51 10.69 -6.64
N MET A 31 19.85 11.70 -6.12
CA MET A 31 19.68 11.90 -4.68
C MET A 31 18.92 10.73 -4.01
N PHE A 32 17.84 10.19 -4.62
CA PHE A 32 17.15 9.03 -4.10
C PHE A 32 18.02 7.76 -4.10
N LEU A 33 18.86 7.59 -5.11
CA LEU A 33 19.76 6.43 -5.22
C LEU A 33 20.93 6.50 -4.23
N GLU A 34 21.47 7.71 -3.99
CA GLU A 34 22.67 7.90 -3.16
C GLU A 34 22.37 8.10 -1.67
N ALA A 35 21.24 8.67 -1.31
CA ALA A 35 20.94 9.12 0.05
C ALA A 35 20.40 8.02 0.99
N GLN A 36 20.46 6.75 0.61
CA GLN A 36 20.13 5.59 1.46
C GLN A 36 18.84 5.78 2.31
N GLY A 37 17.79 6.37 1.72
CA GLY A 37 16.50 6.58 2.39
C GLY A 37 16.28 7.98 3.00
N TYR A 38 17.24 8.88 2.94
CA TYR A 38 17.11 10.27 3.42
C TYR A 38 17.34 11.32 2.30
N PRO A 39 16.50 11.34 1.25
CA PRO A 39 16.70 12.23 0.11
C PRO A 39 16.25 13.67 0.46
N LEU A 40 17.10 14.41 1.13
CA LEU A 40 16.88 15.83 1.40
C LEU A 40 17.58 16.70 0.32
N PRO A 41 17.01 17.84 -0.09
CA PRO A 41 17.57 18.70 -1.13
C PRO A 41 19.02 19.09 -0.90
N GLN A 42 19.47 19.24 0.36
CA GLN A 42 20.85 19.52 0.72
C GLN A 42 21.82 18.39 0.40
N HIS A 43 21.35 17.17 0.18
CA HIS A 43 22.20 16.02 -0.20
C HIS A 43 22.46 15.95 -1.71
N SER A 44 21.86 16.83 -2.49
CA SER A 44 22.10 16.86 -3.94
C SER A 44 23.51 17.35 -4.23
N LYS A 45 24.24 16.61 -5.09
CA LYS A 45 25.59 16.94 -5.54
C LYS A 45 25.60 17.80 -6.80
N SER A 46 24.53 17.81 -7.57
CA SER A 46 24.47 18.42 -8.91
C SER A 46 23.59 19.66 -8.98
N LYS A 47 22.67 19.84 -8.03
CA LYS A 47 21.76 21.02 -8.00
C LYS A 47 21.65 21.58 -6.58
N SER A 48 21.50 22.91 -6.49
CA SER A 48 21.31 23.56 -5.20
C SER A 48 19.94 23.20 -4.59
N PRO A 49 19.80 23.22 -3.24
CA PRO A 49 18.51 23.02 -2.57
C PRO A 49 17.43 23.96 -3.07
N SER A 50 17.79 25.23 -3.38
CA SER A 50 16.86 26.23 -3.93
C SER A 50 16.38 25.86 -5.33
N ALA A 51 17.24 25.31 -6.19
CA ALA A 51 16.86 24.87 -7.53
C ALA A 51 15.86 23.71 -7.45
N LEU A 52 16.11 22.71 -6.62
CA LEU A 52 15.21 21.57 -6.40
C LEU A 52 13.87 22.01 -5.77
N SER A 53 13.92 22.95 -4.81
CA SER A 53 12.71 23.51 -4.21
C SER A 53 11.85 24.24 -5.25
N ARG A 54 12.44 25.09 -6.11
CA ARG A 54 11.71 25.74 -7.21
C ARG A 54 11.15 24.73 -8.19
N PHE A 55 11.92 23.72 -8.58
CA PHE A 55 11.46 22.65 -9.47
C PHE A 55 10.20 21.96 -8.93
N LEU A 56 10.18 21.63 -7.63
CA LEU A 56 9.06 20.92 -7.01
C LEU A 56 7.83 21.81 -6.77
N ASN A 57 8.02 23.10 -6.46
CA ASN A 57 6.94 23.95 -5.93
C ASN A 57 6.48 25.05 -6.91
N ILE A 58 7.31 25.45 -7.87
CA ILE A 58 7.04 26.58 -8.75
C ILE A 58 6.86 26.14 -10.20
N TYR A 59 7.72 25.28 -10.70
CA TYR A 59 7.68 24.87 -12.10
C TYR A 59 6.53 23.91 -12.39
N ASN A 60 5.83 24.20 -13.49
CA ASN A 60 4.75 23.34 -13.93
C ASN A 60 5.29 22.15 -14.75
N TRP A 61 5.03 20.93 -14.30
CA TRP A 61 5.35 19.69 -14.98
C TRP A 61 4.35 18.58 -14.64
N SER A 62 4.22 17.62 -15.53
CA SER A 62 3.17 16.61 -15.42
C SER A 62 3.54 15.47 -14.45
N THR A 63 3.40 15.69 -13.15
CA THR A 63 3.54 14.62 -12.14
C THR A 63 2.68 13.40 -12.48
N ARG A 64 1.46 13.61 -12.98
CA ARG A 64 0.58 12.50 -13.42
C ARG A 64 1.14 11.76 -14.62
N GLY A 65 1.78 12.47 -15.56
CA GLY A 65 2.48 11.88 -16.70
C GLY A 65 3.60 10.96 -16.26
N VAL A 66 4.47 11.44 -15.38
CA VAL A 66 5.58 10.67 -14.79
C VAL A 66 5.06 9.41 -14.10
N ILE A 67 4.08 9.52 -13.20
CA ILE A 67 3.50 8.37 -12.50
C ILE A 67 2.88 7.36 -13.48
N ARG A 68 2.14 7.84 -14.49
CA ARG A 68 1.50 6.98 -15.50
C ARG A 68 2.56 6.21 -16.31
N THR A 69 3.59 6.90 -16.77
CA THR A 69 4.67 6.31 -17.56
C THR A 69 5.44 5.26 -16.76
N ALA A 70 5.82 5.58 -15.52
CA ALA A 70 6.46 4.63 -14.61
C ALA A 70 5.61 3.38 -14.39
N ARG A 71 4.32 3.55 -14.08
CA ARG A 71 3.38 2.42 -13.89
C ARG A 71 3.22 1.56 -15.13
N ASN A 72 3.10 2.17 -16.30
CA ASN A 72 2.98 1.43 -17.56
C ASN A 72 4.24 0.60 -17.84
N ARG A 73 5.42 1.15 -17.53
CA ARG A 73 6.68 0.41 -17.64
C ARG A 73 6.73 -0.76 -16.66
N ILE A 74 6.42 -0.52 -15.41
CA ILE A 74 6.36 -1.57 -14.36
C ILE A 74 5.41 -2.70 -14.79
N ILE A 75 4.22 -2.37 -15.30
CA ILE A 75 3.27 -3.38 -15.80
C ILE A 75 3.89 -4.19 -16.93
N LYS A 76 4.56 -3.55 -17.90
CA LYS A 76 5.22 -4.27 -18.99
C LYS A 76 6.28 -5.25 -18.47
N GLU A 77 7.11 -4.82 -17.53
CA GLU A 77 8.14 -5.67 -16.92
C GLU A 77 7.51 -6.87 -16.19
N ILE A 78 6.48 -6.64 -15.37
CA ILE A 78 5.76 -7.73 -14.67
C ILE A 78 5.17 -8.73 -15.68
N LEU A 79 4.51 -8.24 -16.74
CA LEU A 79 3.86 -9.09 -17.73
C LEU A 79 4.85 -9.88 -18.61
N SER A 80 6.07 -9.38 -18.76
CA SER A 80 7.15 -10.07 -19.52
C SER A 80 7.99 -11.01 -18.64
N GLU A 81 7.83 -10.99 -17.33
CA GLU A 81 8.63 -11.78 -16.40
C GLU A 81 8.26 -13.26 -16.46
N ARG A 82 9.13 -14.07 -17.07
CA ARG A 82 8.94 -15.51 -17.24
C ARG A 82 9.16 -16.32 -15.96
N SER A 83 9.86 -15.77 -14.98
CA SER A 83 10.19 -16.46 -13.72
C SER A 83 9.02 -16.56 -12.74
N LEU A 84 7.87 -15.93 -13.03
CA LEU A 84 6.69 -15.96 -12.16
C LEU A 84 6.00 -17.34 -12.10
N GLY A 85 6.43 -18.31 -12.94
CA GLY A 85 5.88 -19.66 -12.98
C GLY A 85 4.49 -19.76 -13.65
N ARG A 86 3.93 -20.99 -13.69
CA ARG A 86 2.65 -21.28 -14.37
C ARG A 86 1.42 -20.64 -13.71
N GLN A 87 1.48 -20.28 -12.42
CA GLN A 87 0.36 -19.73 -11.67
C GLN A 87 0.80 -18.49 -10.86
N PRO A 88 1.04 -17.38 -11.55
CA PRO A 88 1.49 -16.18 -10.89
C PRO A 88 0.42 -15.67 -9.92
N PHE A 89 0.90 -15.15 -8.80
CA PHE A 89 0.10 -14.70 -7.67
C PHE A 89 0.45 -13.24 -7.36
N LEU A 90 -0.57 -12.40 -7.22
CA LEU A 90 -0.43 -10.99 -6.88
C LEU A 90 -0.88 -10.74 -5.44
N GLN A 91 0.01 -10.25 -4.59
CA GLN A 91 -0.38 -9.68 -3.30
C GLN A 91 -0.55 -8.18 -3.42
N VAL A 92 -1.58 -7.67 -2.78
CA VAL A 92 -1.91 -6.24 -2.69
C VAL A 92 -1.95 -5.88 -1.21
N ILE A 93 -0.87 -5.31 -0.70
CA ILE A 93 -0.76 -4.91 0.70
C ILE A 93 -1.26 -3.48 0.83
N ILE A 94 -2.13 -3.23 1.82
CA ILE A 94 -2.65 -1.89 2.12
C ILE A 94 -2.39 -1.59 3.58
N ASP A 95 -1.81 -0.43 3.80
CA ASP A 95 -1.46 0.03 5.13
C ASP A 95 -1.70 1.53 5.29
N LEU A 96 -1.83 1.98 6.53
CA LEU A 96 -1.92 3.39 6.92
C LEU A 96 -0.62 3.80 7.61
N THR A 97 0.17 4.60 6.94
CA THR A 97 1.42 5.14 7.50
C THR A 97 1.30 6.64 7.80
N THR A 98 2.07 7.12 8.75
CA THR A 98 2.13 8.54 9.11
C THR A 98 3.50 9.11 8.82
N LEU A 99 3.54 10.16 7.99
CA LEU A 99 4.71 11.03 7.86
C LEU A 99 4.56 12.14 8.89
N GLU A 100 5.20 11.96 10.04
CA GLU A 100 5.14 12.92 11.14
C GLU A 100 5.70 14.28 10.71
N LYS A 101 5.03 15.35 11.11
CA LYS A 101 5.37 16.73 10.77
C LYS A 101 5.35 17.60 12.01
N CYS A 102 6.51 18.22 12.29
CA CYS A 102 6.67 19.23 13.31
C CYS A 102 6.62 20.62 12.65
N GLY A 103 6.10 21.63 13.36
CA GLY A 103 6.01 23.00 12.86
C GLY A 103 4.79 23.30 11.99
N LYS A 104 4.78 24.52 11.39
CA LYS A 104 3.69 25.02 10.53
C LYS A 104 4.02 24.77 9.05
N PHE A 105 3.09 24.22 8.30
CA PHE A 105 3.22 23.93 6.86
C PHE A 105 2.09 24.60 6.10
N LYS A 106 2.20 25.90 5.85
CA LYS A 106 1.12 26.73 5.24
C LYS A 106 0.44 26.05 4.03
N ALA A 107 1.23 25.48 3.11
CA ALA A 107 0.69 24.84 1.90
C ALA A 107 0.05 23.46 2.14
N LEU A 108 0.33 22.78 3.25
CA LEU A 108 -0.11 21.41 3.54
C LEU A 108 -0.97 21.33 4.81
N GLU A 109 -1.26 22.43 5.48
CA GLU A 109 -1.94 22.43 6.78
C GLU A 109 -3.32 21.76 6.71
N SER A 110 -4.05 21.93 5.61
CA SER A 110 -5.34 21.26 5.37
C SER A 110 -5.24 19.73 5.19
N LEU A 111 -4.03 19.19 5.00
CA LEU A 111 -3.76 17.77 4.86
C LEU A 111 -3.17 17.15 6.13
N ILE A 112 -2.73 17.99 7.10
CA ILE A 112 -2.13 17.55 8.35
C ILE A 112 -3.25 17.32 9.36
N SER A 113 -3.22 16.17 10.01
CA SER A 113 -4.15 15.83 11.08
C SER A 113 -3.45 15.05 12.20
N VAL A 114 -4.14 14.84 13.31
CA VAL A 114 -3.65 14.03 14.43
C VAL A 114 -4.37 12.68 14.41
N TYR A 115 -3.61 11.59 14.41
CA TYR A 115 -4.13 10.24 14.49
C TYR A 115 -3.23 9.37 15.37
N HIS A 116 -3.82 8.69 16.36
CA HIS A 116 -3.07 7.92 17.37
C HIS A 116 -1.93 8.71 18.04
N GLY A 117 -2.19 9.99 18.38
CA GLY A 117 -1.20 10.87 19.01
C GLY A 117 -0.12 11.43 18.07
N LYS A 118 -0.09 11.03 16.81
CA LYS A 118 0.89 11.50 15.83
C LYS A 118 0.30 12.56 14.92
N ARG A 119 0.91 13.75 14.91
CA ARG A 119 0.57 14.83 13.99
C ARG A 119 1.35 14.67 12.69
N GLY A 120 0.68 14.67 11.54
CA GLY A 120 1.36 14.53 10.25
C GLY A 120 0.44 14.28 9.07
N LEU A 121 1.05 13.89 7.96
CA LEU A 121 0.34 13.39 6.78
C LEU A 121 0.10 11.89 6.96
N HIS A 122 -1.17 11.50 7.02
CA HIS A 122 -1.55 10.09 7.08
C HIS A 122 -1.80 9.58 5.67
N LEU A 123 -1.04 8.59 5.25
CA LEU A 123 -1.07 8.04 3.90
C LEU A 123 -1.62 6.61 3.93
N VAL A 124 -2.73 6.39 3.25
CA VAL A 124 -3.13 5.03 2.86
C VAL A 124 -2.27 4.64 1.67
N VAL A 125 -1.43 3.64 1.82
CA VAL A 125 -0.49 3.18 0.81
C VAL A 125 -0.90 1.81 0.26
N VAL A 126 -0.60 1.57 -1.01
CA VAL A 126 -0.77 0.26 -1.65
C VAL A 126 0.56 -0.19 -2.19
N TYR A 127 0.98 -1.38 -1.77
CA TYR A 127 2.12 -2.11 -2.31
C TYR A 127 1.65 -3.31 -3.11
N LEU A 128 2.34 -3.59 -4.22
CA LEU A 128 2.18 -4.82 -4.97
C LEU A 128 3.39 -5.71 -4.73
N VAL A 129 3.12 -6.99 -4.47
CA VAL A 129 4.15 -8.00 -4.33
C VAL A 129 3.92 -9.07 -5.38
N VAL A 130 4.92 -9.27 -6.25
CA VAL A 130 4.90 -10.23 -7.35
C VAL A 130 6.24 -10.95 -7.37
N GLY A 131 6.28 -12.21 -6.98
CA GLY A 131 7.53 -12.93 -6.81
C GLY A 131 8.51 -12.16 -5.92
N ARG A 132 9.66 -11.79 -6.46
CA ARG A 132 10.68 -10.98 -5.76
C ARG A 132 10.40 -9.46 -5.77
N TRP A 133 9.46 -9.00 -6.59
CA TRP A 133 9.17 -7.57 -6.75
C TRP A 133 8.35 -7.04 -5.58
N ARG A 134 8.77 -5.89 -5.06
CA ARG A 134 8.10 -5.12 -3.99
C ARG A 134 7.90 -3.72 -4.52
N ILE A 135 6.68 -3.38 -4.93
CA ILE A 135 6.39 -2.21 -5.74
C ILE A 135 5.47 -1.27 -4.97
N PRO A 136 5.94 -0.09 -4.52
CA PRO A 136 5.04 0.95 -4.04
C PRO A 136 4.19 1.43 -5.21
N TRP A 137 2.89 1.10 -5.16
CA TRP A 137 2.01 1.28 -6.31
C TRP A 137 1.25 2.59 -6.29
N ASN A 138 0.68 2.92 -5.14
CA ASN A 138 -0.19 4.09 -5.00
C ASN A 138 -0.28 4.53 -3.55
N PHE A 139 -0.63 5.79 -3.35
CA PHE A 139 -1.01 6.31 -2.03
C PHE A 139 -2.14 7.32 -2.15
N ARG A 140 -2.83 7.56 -1.02
CA ARG A 140 -3.83 8.61 -0.85
C ARG A 140 -3.64 9.26 0.50
N VAL A 141 -3.69 10.57 0.54
CA VAL A 141 -3.69 11.30 1.82
C VAL A 141 -5.06 11.13 2.47
N TRP A 142 -5.05 10.65 3.70
CA TRP A 142 -6.23 10.61 4.53
C TRP A 142 -6.36 11.91 5.30
N ARG A 143 -7.50 12.61 5.12
CA ARG A 143 -7.76 13.94 5.69
C ARG A 143 -8.54 13.89 7.01
N GLY A 144 -8.49 12.78 7.73
CA GLY A 144 -9.21 12.61 8.99
C GLY A 144 -10.62 11.99 8.83
N LYS A 145 -11.23 11.73 9.98
CA LYS A 145 -12.50 10.96 10.08
C LYS A 145 -13.69 11.62 9.38
N VAL A 146 -13.72 12.96 9.34
CA VAL A 146 -14.82 13.73 8.74
C VAL A 146 -14.91 13.52 7.23
N ALA A 147 -13.78 13.36 6.54
CA ALA A 147 -13.76 13.22 5.08
C ALA A 147 -14.12 11.80 4.61
N THR A 148 -13.45 10.79 5.14
CA THR A 148 -13.66 9.37 4.81
C THR A 148 -12.83 8.49 5.73
N SER A 149 -13.08 7.17 5.75
CA SER A 149 -12.22 6.24 6.49
C SER A 149 -11.02 5.78 5.64
N PRO A 150 -9.89 5.39 6.27
CA PRO A 150 -8.77 4.76 5.56
C PRO A 150 -9.21 3.53 4.77
N ALA A 151 -10.09 2.69 5.32
CA ALA A 151 -10.62 1.51 4.66
C ALA A 151 -11.39 1.84 3.36
N ARG A 152 -12.19 2.94 3.34
CA ARG A 152 -12.87 3.38 2.11
C ARG A 152 -11.88 3.88 1.05
N LEU A 153 -10.81 4.57 1.47
CA LEU A 153 -9.73 4.97 0.55
C LEU A 153 -9.00 3.75 -0.02
N GLY A 154 -8.60 2.82 0.84
CA GLY A 154 -7.97 1.57 0.44
C GLY A 154 -8.82 0.78 -0.54
N LEU A 155 -10.13 0.63 -0.27
CA LEU A 155 -11.04 -0.06 -1.17
C LEU A 155 -11.15 0.62 -2.55
N LYS A 156 -11.23 1.96 -2.60
CA LYS A 156 -11.18 2.70 -3.87
C LYS A 156 -9.90 2.42 -4.65
N MET A 157 -8.77 2.32 -3.95
CA MET A 157 -7.48 2.01 -4.59
C MET A 157 -7.43 0.57 -5.12
N VAL A 158 -7.94 -0.42 -4.37
CA VAL A 158 -8.07 -1.81 -4.84
C VAL A 158 -8.97 -1.88 -6.08
N LYS A 159 -10.14 -1.23 -6.04
CA LYS A 159 -11.07 -1.20 -7.17
C LYS A 159 -10.49 -0.52 -8.43
N SER A 160 -9.50 0.36 -8.26
CA SER A 160 -8.80 1.07 -9.35
C SER A 160 -7.57 0.35 -9.90
N LEU A 161 -7.23 -0.84 -9.42
CA LEU A 161 -6.12 -1.61 -9.96
C LEU A 161 -6.36 -1.91 -11.46
N PRO A 162 -5.32 -1.78 -12.32
CA PRO A 162 -5.46 -1.99 -13.75
C PRO A 162 -5.90 -3.41 -14.08
N LYS A 163 -6.99 -3.55 -14.84
CA LYS A 163 -7.50 -4.86 -15.27
C LYS A 163 -6.44 -5.68 -16.02
N LYS A 164 -5.59 -5.02 -16.84
CA LYS A 164 -4.50 -5.68 -17.56
C LYS A 164 -3.53 -6.37 -16.60
N LEU A 165 -3.22 -5.74 -15.46
CA LEU A 165 -2.37 -6.32 -14.44
C LEU A 165 -3.09 -7.48 -13.72
N THR A 166 -4.28 -7.22 -13.15
CA THR A 166 -4.96 -8.19 -12.29
C THR A 166 -5.44 -9.45 -13.02
N LYS A 167 -5.75 -9.35 -14.33
CA LYS A 167 -6.12 -10.51 -15.15
C LYS A 167 -4.94 -11.42 -15.52
N HIS A 168 -3.72 -10.92 -15.41
CA HIS A 168 -2.51 -11.71 -15.69
C HIS A 168 -2.26 -12.75 -14.60
N PHE A 169 -2.74 -12.51 -13.39
CA PHE A 169 -2.54 -13.39 -12.25
C PHE A 169 -3.71 -14.35 -12.08
N LYS A 170 -3.41 -15.60 -11.74
CA LYS A 170 -4.45 -16.58 -11.38
C LYS A 170 -5.23 -16.13 -10.17
N GLU A 171 -4.54 -15.53 -9.21
CA GLU A 171 -5.11 -15.07 -7.96
C GLU A 171 -4.58 -13.70 -7.56
N VAL A 172 -5.47 -12.90 -6.99
CA VAL A 172 -5.13 -11.63 -6.33
C VAL A 172 -5.53 -11.74 -4.86
N MET A 173 -4.56 -11.54 -3.97
CA MET A 173 -4.74 -11.57 -2.52
C MET A 173 -4.51 -10.19 -1.94
N VAL A 174 -5.52 -9.64 -1.29
CA VAL A 174 -5.43 -8.36 -0.57
C VAL A 174 -5.07 -8.63 0.88
N LEU A 175 -4.05 -7.95 1.40
CA LEU A 175 -3.53 -8.09 2.75
C LEU A 175 -3.71 -6.78 3.48
N VAL A 176 -4.37 -6.81 4.64
CA VAL A 176 -4.68 -5.61 5.42
C VAL A 176 -4.62 -5.89 6.93
N ASP A 177 -4.30 -4.85 7.67
CA ASP A 177 -4.39 -4.87 9.12
C ASP A 177 -5.83 -4.74 9.65
N THR A 178 -5.98 -4.73 10.96
CA THR A 178 -7.29 -4.60 11.64
C THR A 178 -8.01 -3.29 11.33
N GLY A 179 -7.29 -2.22 11.02
CA GLY A 179 -7.86 -0.92 10.66
C GLY A 179 -8.68 -0.94 9.35
N PHE A 180 -8.40 -1.91 8.48
CA PHE A 180 -9.11 -2.12 7.22
C PHE A 180 -10.12 -3.28 7.26
N GLY A 181 -10.14 -4.10 8.32
CA GLY A 181 -10.96 -5.31 8.45
C GLY A 181 -12.47 -5.07 8.59
N SER A 182 -13.03 -4.03 8.01
CA SER A 182 -14.47 -3.75 8.02
C SER A 182 -15.24 -4.66 7.06
N ILE A 183 -16.50 -4.98 7.40
CA ILE A 183 -17.39 -5.79 6.55
C ILE A 183 -17.48 -5.20 5.14
N GLN A 184 -17.66 -3.87 5.04
CA GLN A 184 -17.75 -3.17 3.76
C GLN A 184 -16.49 -3.32 2.91
N PHE A 185 -15.31 -3.29 3.53
CA PHE A 185 -14.04 -3.48 2.84
C PHE A 185 -13.91 -4.91 2.31
N ILE A 186 -14.19 -5.91 3.18
CA ILE A 186 -14.12 -7.33 2.84
C ILE A 186 -15.06 -7.65 1.68
N HIS A 187 -16.32 -7.20 1.75
CA HIS A 187 -17.28 -7.35 0.65
C HIS A 187 -16.77 -6.71 -0.64
N GLY A 188 -16.32 -5.45 -0.58
CA GLY A 188 -15.88 -4.74 -1.76
C GLY A 188 -14.65 -5.35 -2.45
N VAL A 189 -13.78 -6.03 -1.70
CA VAL A 189 -12.67 -6.83 -2.25
C VAL A 189 -13.21 -8.08 -2.93
N ARG A 190 -14.16 -8.80 -2.30
CA ARG A 190 -14.78 -10.01 -2.85
C ARG A 190 -15.62 -9.75 -4.10
N GLU A 191 -16.27 -8.58 -4.23
CA GLU A 191 -16.93 -8.14 -5.47
C GLU A 191 -15.98 -8.14 -6.68
N LYS A 192 -14.68 -7.89 -6.45
CA LYS A 192 -13.64 -7.99 -7.49
C LYS A 192 -13.16 -9.42 -7.73
N LYS A 193 -13.73 -10.42 -7.04
CA LYS A 193 -13.28 -11.82 -7.03
C LYS A 193 -11.86 -11.99 -6.47
N TYR A 194 -11.34 -11.01 -5.71
CA TYR A 194 -10.05 -11.13 -5.04
C TYR A 194 -10.24 -11.82 -3.69
N HIS A 195 -9.22 -12.53 -3.24
CA HIS A 195 -9.14 -13.04 -1.89
C HIS A 195 -8.63 -11.95 -0.94
N ILE A 196 -8.90 -12.11 0.35
CA ILE A 196 -8.42 -11.19 1.37
C ILE A 196 -7.92 -11.95 2.59
N ILE A 197 -6.81 -11.49 3.16
CA ILE A 197 -6.37 -11.77 4.52
C ILE A 197 -6.44 -10.44 5.27
N ALA A 198 -7.22 -10.40 6.36
CA ALA A 198 -7.46 -9.17 7.11
C ALA A 198 -7.36 -9.42 8.60
N GLY A 199 -6.68 -8.53 9.31
CA GLY A 199 -6.83 -8.41 10.76
C GLY A 199 -8.26 -8.04 11.12
N ILE A 200 -8.78 -8.58 12.22
CA ILE A 200 -10.11 -8.26 12.74
C ILE A 200 -10.05 -8.05 14.26
N ALA A 201 -10.97 -7.23 14.78
CA ALA A 201 -11.11 -7.03 16.23
C ALA A 201 -11.57 -8.31 16.91
N CYS A 202 -11.05 -8.59 18.10
CA CYS A 202 -11.42 -9.75 18.93
C CYS A 202 -12.92 -9.76 19.33
N THR A 203 -13.55 -8.59 19.34
CA THR A 203 -14.99 -8.41 19.63
C THR A 203 -15.90 -8.75 18.46
N ARG A 204 -15.36 -9.08 17.27
CA ARG A 204 -16.15 -9.45 16.10
C ARG A 204 -17.06 -10.64 16.39
N LYS A 205 -18.33 -10.52 16.01
CA LYS A 205 -19.33 -11.56 16.25
C LYS A 205 -19.44 -12.53 15.07
N LEU A 206 -19.59 -13.80 15.43
CA LEU A 206 -20.01 -14.87 14.53
C LEU A 206 -21.53 -14.86 14.39
N VAL A 207 -22.07 -15.53 13.37
CA VAL A 207 -23.52 -15.65 13.16
C VAL A 207 -24.20 -16.38 14.32
N ASP A 208 -23.50 -17.30 15.00
CA ASP A 208 -23.99 -17.99 16.20
C ASP A 208 -23.96 -17.14 17.49
N GLY A 209 -23.57 -15.86 17.40
CA GLY A 209 -23.53 -14.90 18.51
C GLY A 209 -22.23 -14.87 19.30
N ARG A 210 -21.36 -15.89 19.19
CA ARG A 210 -20.05 -15.90 19.85
C ARG A 210 -19.15 -14.79 19.28
N SER A 211 -18.21 -14.30 20.08
CA SER A 211 -17.12 -13.46 19.57
C SER A 211 -15.97 -14.34 19.08
N VAL A 212 -15.16 -13.83 18.15
CA VAL A 212 -13.97 -14.55 17.68
C VAL A 212 -12.96 -14.80 18.81
N ALA A 213 -13.00 -13.99 19.89
CA ALA A 213 -12.16 -14.21 21.07
C ALA A 213 -12.42 -15.55 21.75
N GLN A 214 -13.64 -16.11 21.62
CA GLN A 214 -14.07 -17.38 22.22
C GLN A 214 -13.69 -18.62 21.40
N LEU A 215 -12.99 -18.42 20.28
CA LEU A 215 -12.54 -19.54 19.45
C LEU A 215 -11.30 -20.21 20.06
N HIS A 216 -11.30 -21.55 20.08
CA HIS A 216 -10.22 -22.39 20.61
C HIS A 216 -9.41 -23.08 19.50
N GLU A 217 -9.97 -23.25 18.31
CA GLU A 217 -9.31 -23.92 17.19
C GLU A 217 -9.01 -22.92 16.05
N LYS A 218 -7.80 -22.98 15.50
CA LYS A 218 -7.35 -22.17 14.37
C LYS A 218 -7.77 -22.78 13.04
N GLY A 219 -8.04 -21.90 12.05
CA GLY A 219 -8.33 -22.34 10.69
C GLY A 219 -9.77 -22.82 10.48
N GLN A 220 -10.66 -22.64 11.46
CA GLN A 220 -12.06 -22.98 11.31
C GLN A 220 -12.73 -22.11 10.25
N GLN A 221 -13.58 -22.72 9.43
CA GLN A 221 -14.41 -22.04 8.46
C GLN A 221 -15.73 -21.62 9.12
N LEU A 222 -15.93 -20.33 9.31
CA LEU A 222 -17.04 -19.76 10.06
C LEU A 222 -17.63 -18.55 9.36
N TYR A 223 -18.87 -18.21 9.73
CA TYR A 223 -19.57 -17.02 9.24
C TYR A 223 -19.48 -15.90 10.26
N LEU A 224 -18.90 -14.76 9.84
CA LEU A 224 -18.96 -13.52 10.61
C LEU A 224 -20.29 -12.80 10.35
N GLN A 225 -20.85 -12.17 11.38
CA GLN A 225 -22.01 -11.30 11.21
C GLN A 225 -21.76 -10.23 10.16
N GLY A 226 -22.68 -10.09 9.22
CA GLY A 226 -22.60 -9.15 8.10
C GLY A 226 -21.85 -9.66 6.86
N LEU A 227 -21.20 -10.85 6.90
CA LEU A 227 -20.67 -11.49 5.70
C LEU A 227 -21.63 -12.55 5.16
N LYS A 228 -21.81 -12.58 3.83
CA LYS A 228 -22.65 -13.56 3.12
C LYS A 228 -21.88 -14.82 2.68
N PHE A 229 -20.63 -14.94 3.06
CA PHE A 229 -19.74 -16.04 2.73
C PHE A 229 -18.87 -16.39 3.94
N PRO A 230 -18.44 -17.65 4.06
CA PRO A 230 -17.62 -18.07 5.17
C PRO A 230 -16.19 -17.54 5.04
N VAL A 231 -15.50 -17.45 6.17
CA VAL A 231 -14.08 -17.09 6.28
C VAL A 231 -13.35 -18.08 7.17
N TYR A 232 -12.08 -18.28 6.92
CA TYR A 232 -11.19 -19.08 7.77
C TYR A 232 -10.58 -18.16 8.83
N ILE A 233 -10.78 -18.47 10.11
CA ILE A 233 -10.35 -17.64 11.22
C ILE A 233 -9.12 -18.26 11.88
N SER A 234 -8.10 -17.44 12.11
CA SER A 234 -6.89 -17.84 12.83
C SER A 234 -6.44 -16.70 13.74
N TRP A 235 -5.42 -16.95 14.57
CA TRP A 235 -4.82 -15.92 15.42
C TRP A 235 -3.35 -16.24 15.69
N TYR A 236 -2.64 -15.18 16.13
CA TYR A 236 -1.27 -15.28 16.63
C TYR A 236 -1.11 -14.44 17.88
N TYR A 237 -0.05 -14.68 18.63
CA TYR A 237 0.29 -13.89 19.79
C TYR A 237 1.36 -12.87 19.43
N PHE A 238 1.03 -11.61 19.61
CA PHE A 238 1.93 -10.48 19.37
C PHE A 238 2.49 -10.01 20.71
N LYS A 239 3.82 -9.93 20.83
CA LYS A 239 4.48 -9.41 22.03
C LYS A 239 4.46 -7.88 21.98
N ARG A 240 3.80 -7.25 22.93
CA ARG A 240 3.75 -5.79 23.08
C ARG A 240 5.05 -5.25 23.66
N HIS A 241 5.25 -3.92 23.58
CA HIS A 241 6.40 -3.24 24.21
C HIS A 241 6.47 -3.42 25.73
N ASP A 242 5.32 -3.61 26.40
CA ASP A 242 5.23 -3.88 27.83
C ASP A 242 5.54 -5.36 28.19
N GLY A 243 5.99 -6.16 27.23
CA GLY A 243 6.31 -7.57 27.39
C GLY A 243 5.12 -8.53 27.39
N LYS A 244 3.89 -8.02 27.48
CA LYS A 244 2.67 -8.83 27.45
C LYS A 244 2.34 -9.33 26.06
N TYR A 245 1.69 -10.48 25.99
CA TYR A 245 1.20 -11.05 24.73
C TYR A 245 -0.25 -10.66 24.47
N GLU A 246 -0.52 -10.18 23.27
CA GLU A 246 -1.85 -9.86 22.77
C GLU A 246 -2.26 -10.87 21.72
N LYS A 247 -3.44 -11.48 21.86
CA LYS A 247 -4.01 -12.39 20.86
C LYS A 247 -4.63 -11.57 19.72
N ARG A 248 -4.06 -11.64 18.53
CA ARG A 248 -4.53 -10.94 17.33
C ARG A 248 -5.18 -11.89 16.36
N PHE A 249 -6.37 -11.54 15.90
CA PHE A 249 -7.20 -12.36 15.02
C PHE A 249 -7.07 -11.93 13.57
N VAL A 250 -7.02 -12.92 12.70
CA VAL A 250 -6.88 -12.75 11.25
C VAL A 250 -7.89 -13.65 10.55
N ILE A 251 -8.52 -13.16 9.50
CA ILE A 251 -9.38 -13.94 8.63
C ILE A 251 -8.77 -14.12 7.25
N SER A 252 -9.12 -15.22 6.59
CA SER A 252 -8.86 -15.43 5.17
C SER A 252 -10.15 -15.86 4.46
N THR A 253 -10.39 -15.32 3.27
CA THR A 253 -11.47 -15.80 2.38
C THR A 253 -11.05 -16.97 1.49
N LYS A 254 -9.83 -17.46 1.66
CA LYS A 254 -9.28 -18.64 0.99
C LYS A 254 -8.87 -19.66 2.05
N ALA A 255 -9.12 -20.95 1.78
CA ALA A 255 -8.60 -22.04 2.60
C ALA A 255 -7.06 -22.04 2.54
N LEU A 256 -6.43 -21.67 3.63
CA LEU A 256 -4.98 -21.63 3.81
C LEU A 256 -4.64 -22.28 5.15
N LYS A 257 -3.44 -22.87 5.26
CA LYS A 257 -2.94 -23.36 6.54
C LYS A 257 -2.94 -22.21 7.57
N PRO A 258 -3.31 -22.47 8.84
CA PRO A 258 -3.33 -21.43 9.87
C PRO A 258 -2.01 -20.65 9.99
N SER A 259 -0.87 -21.34 9.86
CA SER A 259 0.47 -20.71 9.85
C SER A 259 0.67 -19.74 8.66
N THR A 260 0.10 -20.05 7.49
CA THR A 260 0.16 -19.17 6.32
C THR A 260 -0.68 -17.91 6.54
N ILE A 261 -1.86 -18.04 7.15
CA ILE A 261 -2.76 -16.91 7.44
C ILE A 261 -2.09 -15.95 8.42
N THR A 262 -1.41 -16.47 9.44
CA THR A 262 -0.77 -15.68 10.50
C THR A 262 0.63 -15.19 10.15
N GLY A 263 1.32 -15.83 9.21
CA GLY A 263 2.68 -15.45 8.78
C GLY A 263 2.73 -14.29 7.78
N VAL A 264 1.57 -13.73 7.43
CA VAL A 264 1.44 -12.60 6.48
C VAL A 264 1.13 -11.28 7.20
N GLY A 265 1.02 -11.33 8.53
CA GLY A 265 0.74 -10.18 9.40
C GLY A 265 1.97 -9.51 9.96
#